data_9078eb31c3a93df26dc4214f8998a842
#
_entry.id   9078eb31c3a93df26dc4214f8998a842
#
_cell.length_a   1.000
_cell.length_b   1.000
_cell.length_c   1.000
_cell.angle_alpha   90.00
_cell.angle_beta   90.00
_cell.angle_gamma   90.00
#
_symmetry.space_group_name_H-M   'P 1'
#
loop_
_entity.id
_entity.type
_entity.pdbx_description
1 polymer ?
#
loop_
_entity_poly.entity_id
_entity_poly.type
_entity_poly.pdbx_seq_one_letter_code
_entity_poly.pdbx_strand_id
1 'polypeptide(L)'
;MKKHQKALLVAAALVVSTFTFSVFGKGAAYAATPAAVLQAESQMKQSSISELTNDTRVFKVDPKIEAKNVRFQNRYGFDVAGHLYLPKNFNAQKQYKAVVVSGPFGAVKEQSSGLYAQEMAKHGYVAVAFDPSMTGESGGTRRNMASPDIFAEDYSAAVDFISNLKFVNPDKVGAIGICGLSGMALTAAANDTRIKAVATSAMYDMSDSIRNHYQGDYYTPEQREKVKEHLAVMRDKEAKEGQPIPGSHELAVDAQGHVVSHDTMFPDKLPDDANDVVKGFYDYYVGRAYHPRSINSNTLAWDSTTPYGFFNFSLMEHINEISPRPVLLITGEKAHSKYFADAAYAKLKAPKREIVVPGATHTDLYDQMDKIPFADLVQFFDDALK
;
A
#
# COMPACT_ATOMS: atom_id res chain seq x y z
N MET A 1 36.83 18.47 -52.29
CA MET A 1 35.74 17.69 -52.94
C MET A 1 34.57 17.61 -51.98
N LYS A 2 33.49 18.30 -52.32
CA LYS A 2 32.23 18.38 -51.55
C LYS A 2 31.36 17.15 -51.83
N LYS A 3 30.79 16.49 -50.84
CA LYS A 3 29.62 15.62 -51.02
C LYS A 3 28.55 15.97 -49.96
N HIS A 4 27.45 16.46 -50.48
CA HIS A 4 26.19 16.74 -49.77
C HIS A 4 25.52 15.43 -49.34
N GLN A 5 25.08 15.32 -48.10
CA GLN A 5 24.07 14.36 -47.68
C GLN A 5 22.71 15.08 -47.61
N LYS A 6 21.79 14.62 -48.43
CA LYS A 6 20.40 15.06 -48.44
C LYS A 6 19.62 14.26 -47.34
N ALA A 7 18.96 14.99 -46.46
CA ALA A 7 17.97 14.42 -45.54
C ALA A 7 16.69 14.05 -46.32
N LEU A 8 16.24 12.81 -46.16
CA LEU A 8 14.98 12.33 -46.71
C LEU A 8 13.91 12.46 -45.64
N LEU A 9 12.99 13.42 -45.82
CA LEU A 9 11.72 13.46 -45.07
C LEU A 9 10.78 12.43 -45.71
N VAL A 10 10.37 11.44 -44.91
CA VAL A 10 9.28 10.53 -45.28
C VAL A 10 7.99 11.09 -44.64
N ALA A 11 7.13 11.67 -45.46
CA ALA A 11 5.78 12.01 -45.09
C ALA A 11 4.89 10.76 -45.23
N ALA A 12 4.38 10.28 -44.12
CA ALA A 12 3.34 9.21 -44.13
C ALA A 12 2.00 9.85 -44.40
N ALA A 13 1.45 9.62 -45.58
CA ALA A 13 0.08 9.98 -45.92
C ALA A 13 -0.88 8.91 -45.38
N LEU A 14 -1.77 9.31 -44.48
CA LEU A 14 -2.91 8.50 -44.05
C LEU A 14 -3.94 8.45 -45.20
N VAL A 15 -4.11 7.29 -45.80
CA VAL A 15 -5.23 7.01 -46.73
C VAL A 15 -6.41 6.54 -45.88
N VAL A 16 -7.41 7.40 -45.72
CA VAL A 16 -8.72 7.04 -45.15
C VAL A 16 -9.53 6.46 -46.32
N SER A 17 -9.66 5.15 -46.36
CA SER A 17 -10.61 4.49 -47.29
C SER A 17 -11.99 4.42 -46.64
N THR A 18 -12.92 5.23 -47.13
CA THR A 18 -14.35 5.11 -46.82
C THR A 18 -14.95 3.91 -47.54
N PHE A 19 -15.23 2.84 -46.82
CA PHE A 19 -16.11 1.79 -47.28
C PHE A 19 -17.55 2.12 -46.89
N THR A 20 -18.38 2.49 -47.90
CA THR A 20 -19.82 2.57 -47.74
C THR A 20 -20.42 1.18 -47.97
N PHE A 21 -20.89 0.55 -46.89
CA PHE A 21 -21.80 -0.58 -46.96
C PHE A 21 -23.24 -0.10 -46.78
N SER A 22 -24.02 -0.13 -47.84
CA SER A 22 -25.48 0.03 -47.78
C SER A 22 -26.08 -1.33 -47.48
N VAL A 23 -26.58 -1.55 -46.29
CA VAL A 23 -27.48 -2.66 -45.99
C VAL A 23 -28.76 -2.09 -45.40
N PHE A 24 -29.87 -2.26 -46.13
CA PHE A 24 -31.23 -2.01 -45.67
C PHE A 24 -31.59 -2.99 -44.55
N GLY A 25 -31.86 -2.51 -43.37
CA GLY A 25 -32.42 -3.27 -42.25
C GLY A 25 -32.98 -2.33 -41.19
N LYS A 26 -34.30 -2.33 -41.03
CA LYS A 26 -34.99 -1.61 -39.96
C LYS A 26 -34.57 -2.21 -38.61
N GLY A 27 -33.82 -1.51 -37.81
CA GLY A 27 -33.43 -1.89 -36.45
C GLY A 27 -33.12 -0.67 -35.60
N ALA A 28 -33.65 -0.65 -34.42
CA ALA A 28 -33.72 0.40 -33.43
C ALA A 28 -32.45 1.26 -33.30
N ALA A 29 -32.68 2.56 -33.13
CA ALA A 29 -31.64 3.57 -32.89
C ALA A 29 -30.84 3.28 -31.63
N TYR A 30 -29.59 2.87 -31.80
CA TYR A 30 -28.55 3.06 -30.79
C TYR A 30 -27.92 4.42 -31.04
N ALA A 31 -28.52 5.44 -30.46
CA ALA A 31 -27.98 6.79 -30.49
C ALA A 31 -27.39 7.14 -29.14
N ALA A 32 -26.17 6.67 -28.88
CA ALA A 32 -25.22 7.42 -28.08
C ALA A 32 -23.86 7.27 -28.76
N THR A 33 -23.26 8.39 -29.14
CA THR A 33 -21.90 8.37 -29.69
C THR A 33 -20.94 7.80 -28.64
N PRO A 34 -19.95 6.94 -29.01
CA PRO A 34 -18.97 6.40 -28.07
C PRO A 34 -18.29 7.45 -27.19
N ALA A 35 -18.12 8.66 -27.69
CA ALA A 35 -17.54 9.78 -26.93
C ALA A 35 -18.45 10.27 -25.78
N ALA A 36 -19.77 10.22 -25.91
CA ALA A 36 -20.68 10.64 -24.83
C ALA A 36 -20.76 9.57 -23.72
N VAL A 37 -20.69 8.29 -24.07
CA VAL A 37 -20.61 7.20 -23.09
C VAL A 37 -19.29 7.26 -22.33
N LEU A 38 -18.14 7.45 -23.00
CA LEU A 38 -16.83 7.61 -22.39
C LEU A 38 -16.75 8.85 -21.48
N GLN A 39 -17.40 9.98 -21.82
CA GLN A 39 -17.44 11.16 -20.98
C GLN A 39 -18.33 10.99 -19.73
N ALA A 40 -19.41 10.21 -19.80
CA ALA A 40 -20.25 9.96 -18.63
C ALA A 40 -19.61 9.01 -17.61
N GLU A 41 -18.70 8.14 -18.03
CA GLU A 41 -18.03 7.15 -17.18
C GLU A 41 -16.71 7.64 -16.58
N SER A 42 -16.17 8.78 -17.04
CA SER A 42 -14.84 9.28 -16.62
C SER A 42 -14.85 10.36 -15.53
N GLN A 43 -15.97 10.59 -14.84
CA GLN A 43 -16.00 11.56 -13.73
C GLN A 43 -15.42 10.94 -12.46
N MET A 44 -14.26 11.47 -12.01
CA MET A 44 -13.72 11.14 -10.70
C MET A 44 -14.70 11.60 -9.61
N LYS A 45 -14.97 10.72 -8.66
CA LYS A 45 -15.80 11.01 -7.51
C LYS A 45 -15.09 12.03 -6.60
N GLN A 46 -15.81 13.05 -6.15
CA GLN A 46 -15.25 14.04 -5.21
C GLN A 46 -14.95 13.37 -3.87
N SER A 47 -13.83 13.80 -3.26
CA SER A 47 -13.48 13.39 -1.90
C SER A 47 -14.50 13.90 -0.89
N SER A 48 -14.68 13.16 0.21
CA SER A 48 -15.59 13.53 1.29
C SER A 48 -14.90 13.45 2.64
N ILE A 49 -15.34 14.31 3.57
CA ILE A 49 -14.94 14.32 4.98
C ILE A 49 -16.24 14.27 5.80
N SER A 50 -16.32 13.40 6.78
CA SER A 50 -17.46 13.26 7.68
C SER A 50 -17.00 12.95 9.10
N GLU A 51 -17.91 13.11 10.08
CA GLU A 51 -17.62 12.81 11.47
C GLU A 51 -17.34 11.32 11.68
N LEU A 52 -16.38 11.01 12.56
CA LEU A 52 -16.11 9.65 13.01
C LEU A 52 -17.09 9.29 14.14
N THR A 53 -18.29 8.83 13.75
CA THR A 53 -19.38 8.52 14.70
C THR A 53 -19.28 7.15 15.35
N ASN A 54 -18.60 6.20 14.69
CA ASN A 54 -18.33 4.86 15.20
C ASN A 54 -16.81 4.65 15.27
N ASP A 55 -16.25 4.90 16.45
CA ASP A 55 -14.81 4.77 16.69
C ASP A 55 -14.46 3.33 17.04
N THR A 56 -13.78 2.65 16.12
CA THR A 56 -13.30 1.27 16.27
C THR A 56 -11.78 1.17 16.33
N ARG A 57 -11.08 2.30 16.56
CA ARG A 57 -9.64 2.32 16.73
C ARG A 57 -9.21 1.47 17.92
N VAL A 58 -8.20 0.62 17.72
CA VAL A 58 -7.75 -0.37 18.71
C VAL A 58 -6.57 0.09 19.56
N PHE A 59 -6.10 1.31 19.37
CA PHE A 59 -5.04 1.94 20.16
C PHE A 59 -5.60 3.02 21.10
N LYS A 60 -4.77 3.49 22.03
CA LYS A 60 -5.18 4.54 22.97
C LYS A 60 -5.43 5.86 22.22
N VAL A 61 -6.71 6.25 22.16
CA VAL A 61 -7.12 7.50 21.54
C VAL A 61 -6.76 8.70 22.43
N ASP A 62 -6.12 9.72 21.84
CA ASP A 62 -5.91 11.01 22.50
C ASP A 62 -7.13 11.92 22.26
N PRO A 63 -7.88 12.33 23.30
CA PRO A 63 -9.10 13.13 23.15
C PRO A 63 -8.82 14.56 22.63
N LYS A 64 -7.56 14.98 22.57
CA LYS A 64 -7.16 16.29 22.03
C LYS A 64 -6.88 16.26 20.54
N ILE A 65 -6.91 15.08 19.92
CA ILE A 65 -6.68 14.87 18.49
C ILE A 65 -7.99 14.47 17.85
N GLU A 66 -8.54 15.38 17.07
CA GLU A 66 -9.75 15.12 16.30
C GLU A 66 -9.45 14.17 15.15
N ALA A 67 -10.30 13.16 14.95
CA ALA A 67 -10.26 12.27 13.81
C ALA A 67 -11.60 12.31 13.05
N LYS A 68 -11.53 12.31 11.72
CA LYS A 68 -12.69 12.32 10.83
C LYS A 68 -12.59 11.19 9.82
N ASN A 69 -13.73 10.65 9.40
CA ASN A 69 -13.77 9.76 8.25
C ASN A 69 -13.49 10.53 6.97
N VAL A 70 -12.70 9.93 6.08
CA VAL A 70 -12.48 10.48 4.74
C VAL A 70 -12.63 9.40 3.68
N ARG A 71 -13.06 9.82 2.48
CA ARG A 71 -13.05 8.99 1.28
C ARG A 71 -12.51 9.83 0.12
N PHE A 72 -11.65 9.20 -0.66
CA PHE A 72 -11.09 9.78 -1.88
C PHE A 72 -10.92 8.65 -2.92
N GLN A 73 -10.75 9.01 -4.17
CA GLN A 73 -10.66 8.03 -5.24
C GLN A 73 -9.23 7.99 -5.79
N ASN A 74 -8.70 6.81 -6.03
CA ASN A 74 -7.47 6.65 -6.78
C ASN A 74 -7.73 6.70 -8.30
N ARG A 75 -6.67 6.79 -9.12
CA ARG A 75 -6.79 6.88 -10.58
C ARG A 75 -7.42 5.64 -11.25
N TYR A 76 -7.49 4.51 -10.56
CA TYR A 76 -8.17 3.31 -11.02
C TYR A 76 -9.67 3.29 -10.70
N GLY A 77 -10.15 4.32 -10.00
CA GLY A 77 -11.56 4.44 -9.63
C GLY A 77 -11.95 3.75 -8.33
N PHE A 78 -10.99 3.23 -7.56
CA PHE A 78 -11.29 2.67 -6.23
C PHE A 78 -11.55 3.80 -5.22
N ASP A 79 -12.62 3.66 -4.44
CA ASP A 79 -12.86 4.48 -3.24
C ASP A 79 -11.89 4.05 -2.13
N VAL A 80 -10.97 4.92 -1.74
CA VAL A 80 -10.06 4.69 -0.61
C VAL A 80 -10.66 5.31 0.64
N ALA A 81 -10.77 4.52 1.72
CA ALA A 81 -11.26 4.94 3.02
C ALA A 81 -10.11 5.28 3.95
N GLY A 82 -10.23 6.38 4.68
CA GLY A 82 -9.21 6.83 5.61
C GLY A 82 -9.77 7.51 6.85
N HIS A 83 -8.88 7.75 7.82
CA HIS A 83 -9.10 8.63 8.94
C HIS A 83 -8.15 9.83 8.83
N LEU A 84 -8.72 11.04 8.81
CA LEU A 84 -8.00 12.30 8.86
C LEU A 84 -7.83 12.72 10.32
N TYR A 85 -6.59 12.87 10.75
CA TYR A 85 -6.23 13.35 12.09
C TYR A 85 -5.81 14.81 12.02
N LEU A 86 -6.45 15.65 12.83
CA LEU A 86 -6.16 17.08 12.92
C LEU A 86 -5.32 17.37 14.17
N PRO A 87 -4.33 18.26 14.07
CA PRO A 87 -3.46 18.57 15.21
C PRO A 87 -4.22 19.23 16.36
N LYS A 88 -3.65 19.11 17.58
CA LYS A 88 -4.17 19.80 18.75
C LYS A 88 -4.31 21.31 18.45
N ASN A 89 -5.44 21.88 18.86
CA ASN A 89 -5.77 23.30 18.60
C ASN A 89 -5.76 23.64 17.10
N PHE A 90 -6.29 22.74 16.29
CA PHE A 90 -6.43 22.95 14.84
C PHE A 90 -7.08 24.28 14.50
N ASN A 91 -6.51 24.98 13.53
CA ASN A 91 -7.04 26.21 12.99
C ASN A 91 -7.03 26.16 11.46
N ALA A 92 -8.21 26.11 10.86
CA ALA A 92 -8.39 26.03 9.40
C ALA A 92 -7.82 27.21 8.60
N GLN A 93 -7.42 28.30 9.27
CA GLN A 93 -6.78 29.47 8.63
C GLN A 93 -5.24 29.34 8.56
N LYS A 94 -4.67 28.33 9.20
CA LYS A 94 -3.24 28.03 9.13
C LYS A 94 -2.96 26.96 8.09
N GLN A 95 -1.73 26.91 7.61
CA GLN A 95 -1.25 25.82 6.77
C GLN A 95 -0.33 24.88 7.59
N TYR A 96 -0.56 23.60 7.44
CA TYR A 96 0.14 22.55 8.17
C TYR A 96 1.01 21.70 7.23
N LYS A 97 2.08 21.15 7.75
CA LYS A 97 2.77 20.00 7.18
C LYS A 97 1.82 18.79 7.24
N ALA A 98 1.96 17.87 6.31
CA ALA A 98 1.09 16.70 6.30
C ALA A 98 1.83 15.39 6.04
N VAL A 99 1.24 14.28 6.48
CA VAL A 99 1.72 12.92 6.20
C VAL A 99 0.57 11.98 5.84
N VAL A 100 0.83 11.08 4.89
CA VAL A 100 -0.06 9.98 4.55
C VAL A 100 0.53 8.68 5.08
N VAL A 101 -0.28 7.82 5.70
CA VAL A 101 0.19 6.66 6.46
C VAL A 101 -0.62 5.42 6.10
N SER A 102 0.02 4.29 5.83
CA SER A 102 -0.69 3.01 5.69
C SER A 102 0.17 1.83 6.14
N GLY A 103 -0.49 0.72 6.40
CA GLY A 103 0.09 -0.54 6.87
C GLY A 103 -0.21 -0.85 8.34
N PRO A 104 0.17 -2.02 8.80
CA PRO A 104 0.84 -3.15 8.09
C PRO A 104 0.01 -3.75 6.96
N PHE A 105 0.63 -4.64 6.15
CA PHE A 105 -0.05 -5.36 5.08
C PHE A 105 -1.17 -6.24 5.65
N GLY A 106 -2.41 -6.04 5.18
CA GLY A 106 -3.60 -6.72 5.72
C GLY A 106 -4.19 -6.13 7.00
N ALA A 107 -3.53 -5.13 7.60
CA ALA A 107 -4.11 -4.34 8.69
C ALA A 107 -5.11 -3.31 8.15
N VAL A 108 -5.82 -2.66 9.07
CA VAL A 108 -6.75 -1.57 8.78
C VAL A 108 -6.31 -0.27 9.44
N LYS A 109 -6.83 0.85 8.95
CA LYS A 109 -6.52 2.22 9.44
C LYS A 109 -6.82 2.45 10.93
N GLU A 110 -7.59 1.59 11.55
CA GLU A 110 -7.90 1.58 12.98
C GLU A 110 -6.79 0.97 13.84
N GLN A 111 -5.77 0.38 13.22
CA GLN A 111 -4.64 -0.27 13.87
C GLN A 111 -3.38 0.62 13.82
N SER A 112 -2.21 0.06 13.53
CA SER A 112 -0.91 0.73 13.56
C SER A 112 -0.85 2.04 12.76
N SER A 113 -1.38 2.08 11.54
CA SER A 113 -1.34 3.31 10.72
C SER A 113 -2.11 4.46 11.35
N GLY A 114 -3.25 4.18 12.01
CA GLY A 114 -3.99 5.18 12.76
C GLY A 114 -3.23 5.69 13.98
N LEU A 115 -2.53 4.80 14.71
CA LEU A 115 -1.66 5.19 15.80
C LEU A 115 -0.56 6.15 15.34
N TYR A 116 0.16 5.79 14.26
CA TYR A 116 1.21 6.66 13.70
C TYR A 116 0.65 8.01 13.24
N ALA A 117 -0.51 8.02 12.58
CA ALA A 117 -1.16 9.26 12.15
C ALA A 117 -1.58 10.13 13.35
N GLN A 118 -2.12 9.51 14.43
CA GLN A 118 -2.42 10.24 15.66
C GLN A 118 -1.17 10.83 16.30
N GLU A 119 -0.08 10.07 16.39
CA GLU A 119 1.16 10.56 16.97
C GLU A 119 1.75 11.73 16.16
N MET A 120 1.72 11.66 14.82
CA MET A 120 2.12 12.79 13.97
C MET A 120 1.22 14.00 14.19
N ALA A 121 -0.10 13.82 14.36
CA ALA A 121 -1.02 14.92 14.65
C ALA A 121 -0.77 15.56 16.02
N LYS A 122 -0.36 14.81 17.04
CA LYS A 122 0.09 15.35 18.34
C LYS A 122 1.26 16.31 18.20
N HIS A 123 2.09 16.10 17.18
CA HIS A 123 3.25 16.94 16.86
C HIS A 123 2.98 18.01 15.80
N GLY A 124 1.70 18.31 15.52
CA GLY A 124 1.30 19.44 14.68
C GLY A 124 1.15 19.15 13.20
N TYR A 125 1.15 17.90 12.80
CA TYR A 125 0.88 17.49 11.42
C TYR A 125 -0.62 17.29 11.18
N VAL A 126 -1.07 17.52 9.96
CA VAL A 126 -2.29 16.90 9.46
C VAL A 126 -1.92 15.52 8.93
N ALA A 127 -2.61 14.48 9.35
CA ALA A 127 -2.25 13.13 8.96
C ALA A 127 -3.47 12.35 8.44
N VAL A 128 -3.27 11.51 7.43
CA VAL A 128 -4.29 10.57 6.93
C VAL A 128 -3.75 9.15 7.07
N ALA A 129 -4.45 8.31 7.85
CA ALA A 129 -4.30 6.86 7.80
C ALA A 129 -5.36 6.27 6.88
N PHE A 130 -4.99 5.36 5.98
CA PHE A 130 -5.93 4.80 5.01
C PHE A 130 -5.82 3.27 4.89
N ASP A 131 -6.95 2.64 4.53
CA ASP A 131 -6.98 1.25 4.09
C ASP A 131 -6.60 1.20 2.61
N PRO A 132 -5.67 0.34 2.18
CA PRO A 132 -5.45 0.13 0.75
C PRO A 132 -6.71 -0.38 0.03
N SER A 133 -6.81 -0.09 -1.25
CA SER A 133 -7.90 -0.58 -2.12
C SER A 133 -8.15 -2.06 -1.93
N MET A 134 -9.41 -2.49 -2.00
CA MET A 134 -9.86 -3.88 -1.83
C MET A 134 -9.71 -4.44 -0.40
N THR A 135 -9.25 -3.67 0.56
CA THR A 135 -9.08 -4.06 1.96
C THR A 135 -9.87 -3.16 2.91
N GLY A 136 -10.06 -3.56 4.16
CA GLY A 136 -10.74 -2.77 5.17
C GLY A 136 -12.08 -2.18 4.69
N GLU A 137 -12.25 -0.88 4.80
CA GLU A 137 -13.41 -0.13 4.31
C GLU A 137 -13.23 0.45 2.90
N SER A 138 -12.05 0.30 2.29
CA SER A 138 -11.81 0.77 0.93
C SER A 138 -12.58 -0.06 -0.09
N GLY A 139 -12.91 0.57 -1.22
CA GLY A 139 -13.70 -0.02 -2.30
C GLY A 139 -12.97 -1.13 -3.06
N GLY A 140 -13.72 -1.78 -3.92
CA GLY A 140 -13.31 -2.87 -4.78
C GLY A 140 -14.31 -4.01 -4.68
N THR A 141 -14.81 -4.49 -5.82
CA THR A 141 -15.76 -5.63 -5.89
C THR A 141 -15.07 -6.93 -5.46
N ARG A 142 -13.79 -7.06 -5.80
CA ARG A 142 -12.93 -8.11 -5.27
C ARG A 142 -12.40 -7.67 -3.91
N ARG A 143 -12.50 -8.52 -2.90
CA ARG A 143 -12.13 -8.18 -1.51
C ARG A 143 -10.92 -8.99 -1.06
N ASN A 144 -10.21 -8.47 -0.06
CA ASN A 144 -9.05 -9.13 0.56
C ASN A 144 -7.97 -9.50 -0.46
N MET A 145 -7.80 -8.67 -1.46
CA MET A 145 -6.80 -8.84 -2.51
C MET A 145 -5.81 -7.68 -2.47
N ALA A 146 -4.55 -7.94 -2.76
CA ALA A 146 -3.54 -6.91 -2.91
C ALA A 146 -2.99 -6.87 -4.34
N SER A 147 -2.68 -5.64 -4.78
CA SER A 147 -1.87 -5.39 -5.97
C SER A 147 -0.78 -4.39 -5.61
N PRO A 148 0.50 -4.69 -5.89
CA PRO A 148 1.59 -3.78 -5.55
C PRO A 148 1.48 -2.42 -6.25
N ASP A 149 1.00 -2.39 -7.49
CA ASP A 149 0.77 -1.17 -8.27
C ASP A 149 -0.38 -0.34 -7.69
N ILE A 150 -1.54 -0.97 -7.41
CA ILE A 150 -2.72 -0.27 -6.86
C ILE A 150 -2.42 0.26 -5.46
N PHE A 151 -1.73 -0.51 -4.62
CA PHE A 151 -1.40 -0.09 -3.26
C PHE A 151 -0.36 1.04 -3.24
N ALA A 152 0.59 1.06 -4.17
CA ALA A 152 1.49 2.20 -4.35
C ALA A 152 0.74 3.44 -4.85
N GLU A 153 -0.22 3.27 -5.78
CA GLU A 153 -1.10 4.34 -6.26
C GLU A 153 -1.98 4.92 -5.15
N ASP A 154 -2.46 4.10 -4.20
CA ASP A 154 -3.29 4.58 -3.08
C ASP A 154 -2.54 5.61 -2.21
N TYR A 155 -1.20 5.52 -2.11
CA TYR A 155 -0.38 6.57 -1.49
C TYR A 155 -0.45 7.89 -2.27
N SER A 156 -0.32 7.84 -3.61
CA SER A 156 -0.45 9.04 -4.45
C SER A 156 -1.85 9.63 -4.40
N ALA A 157 -2.89 8.80 -4.36
CA ALA A 157 -4.27 9.24 -4.18
C ALA A 157 -4.50 9.89 -2.79
N ALA A 158 -3.86 9.38 -1.74
CA ALA A 158 -3.88 10.01 -0.42
C ALA A 158 -3.15 11.37 -0.43
N VAL A 159 -2.07 11.50 -1.22
CA VAL A 159 -1.39 12.78 -1.46
C VAL A 159 -2.29 13.74 -2.25
N ASP A 160 -3.01 13.27 -3.29
CA ASP A 160 -4.01 14.08 -4.00
C ASP A 160 -5.03 14.64 -3.03
N PHE A 161 -5.60 13.79 -2.18
CA PHE A 161 -6.60 14.20 -1.19
C PHE A 161 -6.05 15.23 -0.21
N ILE A 162 -4.93 14.92 0.47
CA ILE A 162 -4.43 15.75 1.58
C ILE A 162 -3.88 17.09 1.09
N SER A 163 -3.25 17.12 -0.09
CA SER A 163 -2.69 18.33 -0.70
C SER A 163 -3.76 19.33 -1.17
N ASN A 164 -4.99 18.87 -1.40
CA ASN A 164 -6.12 19.72 -1.78
C ASN A 164 -6.86 20.30 -0.58
N LEU A 165 -6.52 19.95 0.65
CA LEU A 165 -7.08 20.57 1.84
C LEU A 165 -6.51 21.97 2.03
N LYS A 166 -7.37 22.99 2.12
CA LYS A 166 -6.97 24.41 2.18
C LYS A 166 -5.99 24.74 3.32
N PHE A 167 -6.00 23.93 4.36
CA PHE A 167 -5.15 24.06 5.55
C PHE A 167 -3.87 23.18 5.50
N VAL A 168 -3.58 22.55 4.36
CA VAL A 168 -2.33 21.80 4.13
C VAL A 168 -1.44 22.56 3.16
N ASN A 169 -0.14 22.65 3.47
CA ASN A 169 0.85 23.12 2.52
C ASN A 169 1.22 21.97 1.57
N PRO A 170 0.86 22.04 0.26
CA PRO A 170 1.09 20.94 -0.68
C PRO A 170 2.58 20.67 -0.94
N ASP A 171 3.46 21.63 -0.63
CA ASP A 171 4.91 21.45 -0.74
C ASP A 171 5.55 20.79 0.50
N LYS A 172 4.74 20.46 1.52
CA LYS A 172 5.20 19.91 2.80
C LYS A 172 4.45 18.62 3.15
N VAL A 173 4.42 17.67 2.21
CA VAL A 173 3.74 16.38 2.36
C VAL A 173 4.77 15.25 2.39
N GLY A 174 4.67 14.38 3.40
CA GLY A 174 5.46 13.18 3.54
C GLY A 174 4.63 11.90 3.50
N ALA A 175 5.28 10.75 3.41
CA ALA A 175 4.63 9.43 3.48
C ALA A 175 5.28 8.55 4.55
N ILE A 176 4.47 7.72 5.20
CA ILE A 176 4.91 6.71 6.17
C ILE A 176 4.34 5.36 5.75
N GLY A 177 5.22 4.39 5.53
CA GLY A 177 4.85 2.99 5.29
C GLY A 177 5.21 2.12 6.48
N ILE A 178 4.30 1.22 6.90
CA ILE A 178 4.53 0.31 8.01
C ILE A 178 4.49 -1.12 7.50
N CYS A 179 5.47 -1.94 7.87
CA CYS A 179 5.58 -3.34 7.46
C CYS A 179 5.54 -3.47 5.92
N GLY A 180 4.69 -4.32 5.38
CA GLY A 180 4.58 -4.54 3.94
C GLY A 180 4.17 -3.31 3.12
N LEU A 181 3.51 -2.32 3.72
CA LEU A 181 3.21 -1.05 3.03
C LEU A 181 4.44 -0.13 2.94
N SER A 182 5.55 -0.48 3.59
CA SER A 182 6.83 0.24 3.44
C SER A 182 7.32 0.23 2.01
N GLY A 183 7.29 -0.93 1.35
CA GLY A 183 7.69 -1.06 -0.05
C GLY A 183 6.82 -0.23 -0.98
N MET A 184 5.49 -0.20 -0.74
CA MET A 184 4.55 0.62 -1.52
C MET A 184 4.80 2.11 -1.31
N ALA A 185 5.05 2.56 -0.07
CA ALA A 185 5.38 3.95 0.22
C ALA A 185 6.68 4.40 -0.48
N LEU A 186 7.71 3.56 -0.49
CA LEU A 186 8.96 3.83 -1.20
C LEU A 186 8.74 3.87 -2.73
N THR A 187 7.96 2.94 -3.28
CA THR A 187 7.60 2.94 -4.71
C THR A 187 6.81 4.20 -5.08
N ALA A 188 5.80 4.57 -4.27
CA ALA A 188 5.05 5.80 -4.48
C ALA A 188 5.96 7.03 -4.43
N ALA A 189 6.86 7.11 -3.44
CA ALA A 189 7.81 8.21 -3.34
C ALA A 189 8.81 8.26 -4.52
N ALA A 190 9.19 7.13 -5.11
CA ALA A 190 10.02 7.11 -6.31
C ALA A 190 9.30 7.73 -7.51
N ASN A 191 8.00 7.51 -7.64
CA ASN A 191 7.19 7.97 -8.76
C ASN A 191 6.57 9.36 -8.56
N ASP A 192 6.16 9.70 -7.33
CA ASP A 192 5.42 10.92 -7.00
C ASP A 192 6.33 11.94 -6.29
N THR A 193 6.77 12.96 -7.03
CA THR A 193 7.66 14.00 -6.51
C THR A 193 7.02 14.96 -5.49
N ARG A 194 5.70 14.88 -5.30
CA ARG A 194 4.97 15.62 -4.27
C ARG A 194 5.20 15.03 -2.88
N ILE A 195 5.60 13.76 -2.78
CA ILE A 195 6.08 13.15 -1.54
C ILE A 195 7.50 13.67 -1.28
N LYS A 196 7.63 14.67 -0.39
CA LYS A 196 8.89 15.37 -0.15
C LYS A 196 9.85 14.61 0.77
N ALA A 197 9.32 13.69 1.57
CA ALA A 197 10.09 12.80 2.44
C ALA A 197 9.32 11.50 2.66
N VAL A 198 10.00 10.39 2.84
CA VAL A 198 9.36 9.11 3.13
C VAL A 198 10.06 8.43 4.30
N ALA A 199 9.26 7.90 5.22
CA ALA A 199 9.74 7.06 6.31
C ALA A 199 9.09 5.67 6.25
N THR A 200 9.83 4.65 6.67
CA THR A 200 9.29 3.31 6.86
C THR A 200 9.51 2.86 8.30
N SER A 201 8.58 2.08 8.84
CA SER A 201 8.73 1.43 10.14
C SER A 201 8.47 -0.06 10.01
N ALA A 202 9.31 -0.89 10.65
CA ALA A 202 9.29 -2.32 10.45
C ALA A 202 9.35 -2.69 8.96
N MET A 203 10.30 -2.11 8.22
CA MET A 203 10.44 -2.22 6.77
C MET A 203 10.29 -3.68 6.27
N TYR A 204 9.50 -3.84 5.21
CA TYR A 204 9.25 -5.14 4.60
C TYR A 204 9.06 -4.99 3.08
N ASP A 205 9.70 -5.87 2.31
CA ASP A 205 9.51 -5.94 0.86
C ASP A 205 8.56 -7.10 0.51
N MET A 206 7.27 -6.78 0.38
CA MET A 206 6.25 -7.77 0.01
C MET A 206 6.50 -8.41 -1.36
N SER A 207 7.16 -7.69 -2.27
CA SER A 207 7.46 -8.28 -3.58
C SER A 207 8.57 -9.32 -3.50
N ASP A 208 9.53 -9.14 -2.61
CA ASP A 208 10.60 -10.13 -2.41
C ASP A 208 10.10 -11.35 -1.64
N SER A 209 9.41 -11.14 -0.50
CA SER A 209 8.89 -12.24 0.32
C SER A 209 7.89 -13.12 -0.44
N ILE A 210 6.96 -12.53 -1.18
CA ILE A 210 5.95 -13.31 -1.94
C ILE A 210 6.60 -14.03 -3.12
N ARG A 211 7.52 -13.39 -3.83
CA ARG A 211 8.13 -13.92 -5.04
C ARG A 211 9.23 -14.96 -4.79
N ASN A 212 9.99 -14.78 -3.72
CA ASN A 212 11.22 -15.53 -3.44
C ASN A 212 11.17 -16.29 -2.12
N HIS A 213 10.17 -16.07 -1.25
CA HIS A 213 10.16 -16.47 0.14
C HIS A 213 11.21 -15.71 0.98
N TYR A 214 11.59 -16.22 2.16
CA TYR A 214 12.41 -15.50 3.12
C TYR A 214 13.89 -15.77 2.98
N GLN A 215 14.73 -14.83 3.43
CA GLN A 215 16.17 -15.04 3.52
C GLN A 215 16.49 -16.28 4.35
N GLY A 216 17.28 -17.18 3.78
CA GLY A 216 17.62 -18.47 4.38
C GLY A 216 16.68 -19.62 4.00
N ASP A 217 15.55 -19.31 3.36
CA ASP A 217 14.56 -20.29 2.88
C ASP A 217 13.96 -19.84 1.54
N TYR A 218 14.80 -19.32 0.65
CA TYR A 218 14.35 -18.92 -0.68
C TYR A 218 13.90 -20.11 -1.51
N TYR A 219 12.85 -19.93 -2.30
CA TYR A 219 12.41 -20.96 -3.22
C TYR A 219 13.54 -21.44 -4.13
N THR A 220 13.66 -22.75 -4.27
CA THR A 220 14.36 -23.32 -5.42
C THR A 220 13.58 -23.00 -6.71
N PRO A 221 14.22 -23.11 -7.90
CA PRO A 221 13.50 -22.95 -9.16
C PRO A 221 12.27 -23.86 -9.28
N GLU A 222 12.37 -25.09 -8.76
CA GLU A 222 11.29 -26.11 -8.76
C GLU A 222 10.15 -25.71 -7.82
N GLN A 223 10.47 -25.24 -6.61
CA GLN A 223 9.46 -24.74 -5.66
C GLN A 223 8.73 -23.51 -6.22
N ARG A 224 9.48 -22.58 -6.82
CA ARG A 224 8.91 -21.41 -7.45
C ARG A 224 7.96 -21.78 -8.60
N GLU A 225 8.29 -22.81 -9.39
CA GLU A 225 7.41 -23.31 -10.44
C GLU A 225 6.13 -23.91 -9.85
N LYS A 226 6.25 -24.70 -8.77
CA LYS A 226 5.08 -25.25 -8.03
C LYS A 226 4.13 -24.15 -7.54
N VAL A 227 4.67 -23.06 -7.02
CA VAL A 227 3.85 -21.90 -6.59
C VAL A 227 3.12 -21.28 -7.79
N LYS A 228 3.78 -21.12 -8.93
CA LYS A 228 3.12 -20.59 -10.15
C LYS A 228 2.04 -21.54 -10.70
N GLU A 229 2.30 -22.85 -10.69
CA GLU A 229 1.29 -23.86 -11.05
C GLU A 229 0.07 -23.78 -10.13
N HIS A 230 0.28 -23.68 -8.81
CA HIS A 230 -0.78 -23.51 -7.82
C HIS A 230 -1.62 -22.26 -8.11
N LEU A 231 -0.97 -21.10 -8.32
CA LEU A 231 -1.66 -19.85 -8.63
C LEU A 231 -2.48 -19.94 -9.94
N ALA A 232 -1.98 -20.63 -10.96
CA ALA A 232 -2.72 -20.85 -12.20
C ALA A 232 -3.97 -21.71 -11.95
N VAL A 233 -3.86 -22.77 -11.13
CA VAL A 233 -5.00 -23.61 -10.73
C VAL A 233 -6.04 -22.81 -9.95
N MET A 234 -5.62 -21.96 -8.99
CA MET A 234 -6.54 -21.12 -8.22
C MET A 234 -7.28 -20.14 -9.12
N ARG A 235 -6.59 -19.49 -10.07
CA ARG A 235 -7.23 -18.58 -11.06
C ARG A 235 -8.27 -19.29 -11.91
N ASP A 236 -7.95 -20.49 -12.41
CA ASP A 236 -8.89 -21.30 -13.23
C ASP A 236 -10.11 -21.71 -12.39
N LYS A 237 -9.90 -22.10 -11.15
CA LYS A 237 -10.98 -22.47 -10.22
C LYS A 237 -11.89 -21.28 -9.91
N GLU A 238 -11.33 -20.12 -9.56
CA GLU A 238 -12.10 -18.89 -9.35
C GLU A 238 -12.92 -18.49 -10.60
N ALA A 239 -12.32 -18.60 -11.79
CA ALA A 239 -13.01 -18.29 -13.03
C ALA A 239 -14.20 -19.24 -13.31
N LYS A 240 -14.08 -20.51 -12.94
CA LYS A 240 -15.15 -21.51 -13.07
C LYS A 240 -16.24 -21.33 -12.02
N GLU A 241 -15.88 -21.02 -10.81
CA GLU A 241 -16.82 -20.86 -9.69
C GLU A 241 -17.48 -19.47 -9.67
N GLY A 242 -16.90 -18.49 -10.36
CA GLY A 242 -17.41 -17.11 -10.43
C GLY A 242 -17.24 -16.33 -9.11
N GLN A 243 -16.37 -16.79 -8.20
CA GLN A 243 -16.13 -16.18 -6.88
C GLN A 243 -14.69 -16.31 -6.44
N PRO A 244 -14.18 -15.36 -5.60
CA PRO A 244 -12.87 -15.45 -4.98
C PRO A 244 -12.75 -16.67 -4.06
N ILE A 245 -11.55 -17.25 -4.00
CA ILE A 245 -11.22 -18.36 -3.10
C ILE A 245 -10.28 -17.81 -2.02
N PRO A 246 -10.54 -18.08 -0.72
CA PRO A 246 -9.62 -17.68 0.34
C PRO A 246 -8.29 -18.43 0.24
N GLY A 247 -7.20 -17.77 0.67
CA GLY A 247 -5.86 -18.35 0.67
C GLY A 247 -4.82 -17.48 1.35
N SER A 248 -3.58 -17.91 1.29
CA SER A 248 -2.43 -17.19 1.85
C SER A 248 -1.82 -16.24 0.82
N HIS A 249 -1.34 -15.08 1.27
CA HIS A 249 -0.60 -14.14 0.41
C HIS A 249 0.89 -14.52 0.28
N GLU A 250 1.43 -15.26 1.23
CA GLU A 250 2.74 -15.88 1.18
C GLU A 250 2.54 -17.39 1.22
N LEU A 251 3.12 -18.07 0.25
CA LEU A 251 2.94 -19.51 0.07
C LEU A 251 4.22 -20.21 0.51
N ALA A 252 4.09 -21.37 1.13
CA ALA A 252 5.21 -22.25 1.42
C ALA A 252 5.12 -23.51 0.56
N VAL A 253 6.23 -24.21 0.40
CA VAL A 253 6.27 -25.54 -0.25
C VAL A 253 6.79 -26.54 0.78
N ASP A 254 5.97 -27.54 1.10
CA ASP A 254 6.33 -28.55 2.09
C ASP A 254 7.42 -29.51 1.57
N ALA A 255 7.91 -30.38 2.47
CA ALA A 255 8.95 -31.36 2.13
C ALA A 255 8.52 -32.37 1.05
N GLN A 256 7.23 -32.49 0.79
CA GLN A 256 6.66 -33.38 -0.23
C GLN A 256 6.44 -32.61 -1.57
N GLY A 257 6.71 -31.31 -1.61
CA GLY A 257 6.57 -30.47 -2.79
C GLY A 257 5.15 -29.96 -3.01
N HIS A 258 4.26 -29.99 -2.00
CA HIS A 258 2.93 -29.39 -2.08
C HIS A 258 2.98 -27.93 -1.63
N VAL A 259 2.21 -27.10 -2.31
CA VAL A 259 2.02 -25.71 -1.90
C VAL A 259 1.05 -25.64 -0.73
N VAL A 260 1.47 -24.97 0.35
CA VAL A 260 0.67 -24.77 1.55
C VAL A 260 -0.03 -23.43 1.48
N SER A 261 -1.34 -23.46 1.64
CA SER A 261 -2.22 -22.26 1.71
C SER A 261 -3.29 -22.51 2.76
N HIS A 262 -3.75 -21.45 3.41
CA HIS A 262 -4.72 -21.53 4.50
C HIS A 262 -5.94 -20.64 4.23
N ASP A 263 -7.12 -21.06 4.70
CA ASP A 263 -8.38 -20.35 4.55
C ASP A 263 -8.55 -19.20 5.56
N THR A 264 -7.65 -19.07 6.53
CA THR A 264 -7.51 -17.93 7.45
C THR A 264 -6.03 -17.64 7.68
N MET A 265 -5.71 -16.39 8.07
CA MET A 265 -4.31 -16.03 8.35
C MET A 265 -3.78 -16.70 9.61
N PHE A 266 -4.64 -16.86 10.61
CA PHE A 266 -4.27 -17.54 11.87
C PHE A 266 -5.36 -18.52 12.28
N PRO A 267 -4.97 -19.63 12.94
CA PRO A 267 -5.93 -20.51 13.60
C PRO A 267 -6.52 -19.83 14.85
N ASP A 268 -7.60 -20.38 15.41
CA ASP A 268 -8.19 -19.90 16.66
C ASP A 268 -7.20 -20.00 17.84
N LYS A 269 -6.34 -21.00 17.82
CA LYS A 269 -5.27 -21.17 18.79
C LYS A 269 -3.98 -21.59 18.07
N LEU A 270 -2.88 -20.93 18.40
CA LEU A 270 -1.56 -21.31 17.88
C LEU A 270 -1.12 -22.67 18.43
N PRO A 271 -0.40 -23.45 17.63
CA PRO A 271 0.39 -24.60 18.13
C PRO A 271 1.37 -24.16 19.22
N ASP A 272 1.60 -25.03 20.21
CA ASP A 272 2.49 -24.73 21.34
C ASP A 272 3.96 -24.51 20.88
N ASP A 273 4.36 -25.11 19.76
CA ASP A 273 5.68 -25.02 19.13
C ASP A 273 5.80 -23.89 18.09
N ALA A 274 4.79 -23.03 17.95
CA ALA A 274 4.86 -21.88 17.07
C ALA A 274 6.10 -21.02 17.40
N ASN A 275 6.81 -20.57 16.37
CA ASN A 275 7.98 -19.72 16.55
C ASN A 275 7.62 -18.30 17.03
N ASP A 276 8.60 -17.58 17.57
CA ASP A 276 8.39 -16.28 18.20
C ASP A 276 7.89 -15.20 17.21
N VAL A 277 8.21 -15.30 15.92
CA VAL A 277 7.73 -14.40 14.89
C VAL A 277 6.23 -14.56 14.71
N VAL A 278 5.76 -15.81 14.53
CA VAL A 278 4.34 -16.14 14.41
C VAL A 278 3.57 -15.76 15.67
N LYS A 279 4.14 -16.02 16.87
CA LYS A 279 3.56 -15.59 18.16
C LYS A 279 3.40 -14.09 18.25
N GLY A 280 4.39 -13.32 17.80
CA GLY A 280 4.33 -11.86 17.80
C GLY A 280 3.23 -11.30 16.88
N PHE A 281 3.06 -11.86 15.70
CA PHE A 281 1.98 -11.49 14.79
C PHE A 281 0.60 -11.89 15.35
N TYR A 282 0.48 -13.10 15.89
CA TYR A 282 -0.77 -13.59 16.48
C TYR A 282 -1.20 -12.71 17.66
N ASP A 283 -0.27 -12.40 18.59
CA ASP A 283 -0.53 -11.53 19.72
C ASP A 283 -1.00 -10.14 19.29
N TYR A 284 -0.46 -9.60 18.21
CA TYR A 284 -0.92 -8.33 17.66
C TYR A 284 -2.30 -8.46 17.00
N TYR A 285 -2.48 -9.33 16.02
CA TYR A 285 -3.67 -9.35 15.15
C TYR A 285 -4.88 -10.06 15.74
N VAL A 286 -4.66 -11.09 16.58
CA VAL A 286 -5.73 -11.87 17.22
C VAL A 286 -5.90 -11.45 18.69
N GLY A 287 -4.86 -10.89 19.29
CA GLY A 287 -4.85 -10.41 20.67
C GLY A 287 -5.05 -8.91 20.81
N ARG A 288 -3.97 -8.18 21.16
CA ARG A 288 -4.00 -6.80 21.69
C ARG A 288 -4.51 -5.72 20.72
N ALA A 289 -4.41 -5.95 19.41
CA ALA A 289 -4.86 -5.02 18.38
C ALA A 289 -5.85 -5.69 17.40
N TYR A 290 -6.61 -6.68 17.86
CA TYR A 290 -7.61 -7.34 17.04
C TYR A 290 -8.60 -6.33 16.44
N HIS A 291 -8.86 -6.48 15.13
CA HIS A 291 -9.90 -5.73 14.44
C HIS A 291 -10.60 -6.65 13.42
N PRO A 292 -11.95 -6.73 13.42
CA PRO A 292 -12.70 -7.71 12.62
C PRO A 292 -12.56 -7.51 11.10
N ARG A 293 -12.13 -6.34 10.64
CA ARG A 293 -11.85 -6.06 9.22
C ARG A 293 -10.38 -6.25 8.82
N SER A 294 -9.51 -6.56 9.77
CA SER A 294 -8.13 -6.91 9.45
C SER A 294 -8.07 -8.29 8.79
N ILE A 295 -7.45 -8.38 7.62
CA ILE A 295 -7.30 -9.66 6.91
C ILE A 295 -6.41 -10.61 7.73
N ASN A 296 -5.49 -10.07 8.52
CA ASN A 296 -4.59 -10.83 9.38
C ASN A 296 -5.23 -11.27 10.71
N SER A 297 -6.54 -11.15 10.87
CA SER A 297 -7.27 -11.77 11.98
C SER A 297 -7.38 -13.29 11.79
N ASN A 298 -7.94 -13.98 12.77
CA ASN A 298 -8.24 -15.42 12.67
C ASN A 298 -9.59 -15.72 11.98
N THR A 299 -10.25 -14.71 11.39
CA THR A 299 -11.57 -14.84 10.76
C THR A 299 -11.60 -14.52 9.28
N LEU A 300 -10.51 -13.97 8.74
CA LEU A 300 -10.39 -13.59 7.34
C LEU A 300 -9.13 -14.19 6.72
N ALA A 301 -9.12 -14.24 5.39
CA ALA A 301 -7.97 -14.62 4.59
C ALA A 301 -7.80 -13.66 3.42
N TRP A 302 -6.64 -13.70 2.81
CA TRP A 302 -6.41 -13.10 1.51
C TRP A 302 -7.15 -13.88 0.42
N ASP A 303 -7.38 -13.21 -0.70
CA ASP A 303 -7.73 -13.87 -1.96
C ASP A 303 -6.54 -14.74 -2.41
N SER A 304 -6.80 -16.00 -2.75
CA SER A 304 -5.77 -17.00 -3.08
C SER A 304 -4.86 -16.61 -4.25
N THR A 305 -5.31 -15.68 -5.10
CA THR A 305 -4.57 -15.17 -6.26
C THR A 305 -3.79 -13.88 -5.97
N THR A 306 -3.84 -13.38 -4.72
CA THR A 306 -3.06 -12.21 -4.29
C THR A 306 -1.58 -12.29 -4.67
N PRO A 307 -0.86 -13.43 -4.49
CA PRO A 307 0.56 -13.51 -4.81
C PRO A 307 0.87 -13.24 -6.29
N TYR A 308 -0.06 -13.51 -7.18
CA TYR A 308 0.15 -13.47 -8.63
C TYR A 308 0.69 -12.11 -9.12
N GLY A 309 0.16 -10.99 -8.58
CA GLY A 309 0.59 -9.64 -8.95
C GLY A 309 2.03 -9.31 -8.54
N PHE A 310 2.54 -9.96 -7.50
CA PHE A 310 3.87 -9.68 -6.95
C PHE A 310 5.00 -10.41 -7.68
N PHE A 311 4.71 -11.47 -8.43
CA PHE A 311 5.74 -12.26 -9.12
C PHE A 311 6.51 -11.46 -10.18
N ASN A 312 5.87 -10.48 -10.80
CA ASN A 312 6.47 -9.66 -11.87
C ASN A 312 6.62 -8.17 -11.47
N PHE A 313 6.38 -7.82 -10.21
CA PHE A 313 6.51 -6.45 -9.72
C PHE A 313 7.57 -6.38 -8.63
N SER A 314 8.55 -5.50 -8.80
CA SER A 314 9.58 -5.23 -7.80
C SER A 314 9.35 -3.86 -7.17
N LEU A 315 8.94 -3.85 -5.89
CA LEU A 315 8.72 -2.62 -5.13
C LEU A 315 10.00 -1.82 -4.91
N MET A 316 11.16 -2.49 -4.94
CA MET A 316 12.45 -1.85 -4.70
C MET A 316 13.16 -1.39 -5.98
N GLU A 317 12.56 -1.56 -7.18
CA GLU A 317 13.30 -1.37 -8.43
C GLU A 317 13.89 0.03 -8.58
N HIS A 318 13.11 1.05 -8.30
CA HIS A 318 13.49 2.45 -8.54
C HIS A 318 13.62 3.31 -7.29
N ILE A 319 13.74 2.72 -6.09
CA ILE A 319 13.82 3.51 -4.84
C ILE A 319 15.05 4.42 -4.77
N ASN A 320 16.11 4.16 -5.55
CA ASN A 320 17.26 5.04 -5.70
C ASN A 320 16.91 6.39 -6.36
N GLU A 321 15.78 6.48 -7.05
CA GLU A 321 15.29 7.70 -7.72
C GLU A 321 14.53 8.64 -6.75
N ILE A 322 14.27 8.21 -5.52
CA ILE A 322 13.74 9.10 -4.48
C ILE A 322 14.70 10.26 -4.20
N SER A 323 16.03 10.00 -4.28
CA SER A 323 17.04 11.06 -4.12
C SER A 323 16.81 12.22 -5.11
N PRO A 324 16.94 13.51 -4.68
CA PRO A 324 17.54 13.97 -3.42
C PRO A 324 16.54 14.11 -2.24
N ARG A 325 15.34 13.57 -2.31
CA ARG A 325 14.37 13.61 -1.22
C ARG A 325 14.79 12.63 -0.13
N PRO A 326 14.73 13.03 1.17
CA PRO A 326 15.24 12.21 2.27
C PRO A 326 14.37 10.99 2.56
N VAL A 327 15.03 9.89 2.96
CA VAL A 327 14.41 8.62 3.35
C VAL A 327 14.89 8.22 4.74
N LEU A 328 13.94 7.81 5.60
CA LEU A 328 14.20 7.21 6.91
C LEU A 328 13.69 5.77 6.94
N LEU A 329 14.55 4.82 7.30
CA LEU A 329 14.18 3.44 7.56
C LEU A 329 14.26 3.17 9.07
N ILE A 330 13.20 2.61 9.66
CA ILE A 330 13.16 2.18 11.05
C ILE A 330 12.95 0.67 11.09
N THR A 331 13.82 -0.04 11.79
CA THR A 331 13.73 -1.51 11.95
C THR A 331 14.11 -1.91 13.36
N GLY A 332 13.61 -3.06 13.83
CA GLY A 332 14.01 -3.64 15.11
C GLY A 332 15.29 -4.45 14.97
N GLU A 333 16.15 -4.39 15.98
CA GLU A 333 17.37 -5.20 16.04
C GLU A 333 17.08 -6.71 15.96
N LYS A 334 15.95 -7.15 16.57
CA LYS A 334 15.49 -8.55 16.57
C LYS A 334 14.40 -8.83 15.53
N ALA A 335 14.15 -7.89 14.61
CA ALA A 335 13.15 -8.10 13.58
C ALA A 335 13.65 -9.14 12.57
N HIS A 336 12.85 -10.18 12.33
CA HIS A 336 13.11 -11.18 11.28
C HIS A 336 13.21 -10.54 9.89
N SER A 337 12.55 -9.39 9.71
CA SER A 337 12.50 -8.62 8.47
C SER A 337 13.63 -7.60 8.33
N LYS A 338 14.59 -7.53 9.26
CA LYS A 338 15.66 -6.52 9.23
C LYS A 338 16.42 -6.51 7.91
N TYR A 339 16.66 -7.67 7.32
CA TYR A 339 17.38 -7.78 6.05
C TYR A 339 16.70 -7.05 4.88
N PHE A 340 15.37 -6.86 4.89
CA PHE A 340 14.68 -6.03 3.91
C PHE A 340 15.05 -4.55 4.07
N ALA A 341 15.16 -4.06 5.33
CA ALA A 341 15.62 -2.71 5.61
C ALA A 341 17.08 -2.54 5.14
N ASP A 342 17.96 -3.49 5.46
CA ASP A 342 19.38 -3.47 5.04
C ASP A 342 19.49 -3.43 3.50
N ALA A 343 18.70 -4.25 2.78
CA ALA A 343 18.68 -4.29 1.32
C ALA A 343 18.15 -2.98 0.71
N ALA A 344 17.05 -2.43 1.25
CA ALA A 344 16.52 -1.14 0.81
C ALA A 344 17.53 -0.01 1.09
N TYR A 345 18.16 -0.02 2.28
CA TYR A 345 19.17 0.97 2.63
C TYR A 345 20.36 0.92 1.68
N ALA A 346 20.85 -0.27 1.31
CA ALA A 346 21.94 -0.43 0.36
C ALA A 346 21.59 0.16 -1.01
N LYS A 347 20.36 0.00 -1.49
CA LYS A 347 19.89 0.47 -2.79
C LYS A 347 19.58 1.98 -2.84
N LEU A 348 19.11 2.55 -1.76
CA LEU A 348 18.80 3.98 -1.65
C LEU A 348 20.06 4.85 -1.84
N LYS A 349 19.89 6.01 -2.49
CA LYS A 349 20.90 7.09 -2.52
C LYS A 349 20.66 8.08 -1.38
N ALA A 350 21.69 8.84 -1.00
CA ALA A 350 21.58 9.91 -0.01
C ALA A 350 20.65 11.05 -0.51
N PRO A 351 19.97 11.76 0.40
CA PRO A 351 20.03 11.62 1.87
C PRO A 351 19.18 10.45 2.37
N LYS A 352 19.77 9.57 3.18
CA LYS A 352 19.12 8.42 3.79
C LYS A 352 19.63 8.21 5.21
N ARG A 353 18.75 7.74 6.09
CA ARG A 353 19.05 7.39 7.47
C ARG A 353 18.39 6.07 7.82
N GLU A 354 19.06 5.27 8.65
CA GLU A 354 18.47 4.08 9.26
C GLU A 354 18.52 4.19 10.78
N ILE A 355 17.46 3.72 11.43
CA ILE A 355 17.38 3.56 12.87
C ILE A 355 17.10 2.08 13.17
N VAL A 356 18.06 1.42 13.80
CA VAL A 356 17.91 0.07 14.35
C VAL A 356 17.54 0.18 15.81
N VAL A 357 16.30 -0.16 16.18
CA VAL A 357 15.79 -0.03 17.55
C VAL A 357 16.28 -1.21 18.40
N PRO A 358 17.10 -0.95 19.45
CA PRO A 358 17.68 -2.03 20.25
C PRO A 358 16.62 -2.92 20.90
N GLY A 359 16.81 -4.24 20.77
CA GLY A 359 15.96 -5.28 21.36
C GLY A 359 14.53 -5.35 20.81
N ALA A 360 14.13 -4.49 19.87
CA ALA A 360 12.79 -4.51 19.29
C ALA A 360 12.65 -5.62 18.25
N THR A 361 11.50 -6.28 18.27
CA THR A 361 11.05 -7.20 17.24
C THR A 361 10.34 -6.45 16.10
N HIS A 362 9.86 -7.15 15.09
CA HIS A 362 9.10 -6.56 14.00
C HIS A 362 7.78 -5.94 14.49
N THR A 363 7.00 -6.70 15.25
CA THR A 363 5.66 -6.29 15.71
C THR A 363 5.67 -5.32 16.88
N ASP A 364 6.79 -5.18 17.59
CA ASP A 364 6.96 -4.13 18.60
C ASP A 364 6.84 -2.73 17.98
N LEU A 365 7.28 -2.57 16.74
CA LEU A 365 7.20 -1.31 16.01
C LEU A 365 5.80 -1.01 15.44
N TYR A 366 4.81 -1.84 15.73
CA TYR A 366 3.44 -1.58 15.31
C TYR A 366 2.69 -0.68 16.30
N ASP A 367 2.89 -0.91 17.62
CA ASP A 367 2.09 -0.27 18.66
C ASP A 367 2.80 -0.07 20.01
N GLN A 368 4.03 -0.59 20.20
CA GLN A 368 4.75 -0.43 21.46
C GLN A 368 5.37 0.96 21.54
N MET A 369 4.72 1.86 22.29
CA MET A 369 5.08 3.28 22.36
C MET A 369 6.47 3.55 22.93
N ASP A 370 7.00 2.66 23.74
CA ASP A 370 8.35 2.71 24.31
C ASP A 370 9.43 2.19 23.35
N LYS A 371 9.04 1.55 22.27
CA LYS A 371 9.94 1.01 21.24
C LYS A 371 9.97 1.86 19.98
N ILE A 372 8.83 2.39 19.58
CA ILE A 372 8.75 3.19 18.35
C ILE A 372 9.45 4.54 18.57
N PRO A 373 10.49 4.89 17.78
CA PRO A 373 11.25 6.13 17.95
C PRO A 373 10.49 7.33 17.35
N PHE A 374 9.29 7.65 17.89
CA PHE A 374 8.47 8.75 17.39
C PHE A 374 9.17 10.10 17.41
N ALA A 375 10.02 10.37 18.41
CA ALA A 375 10.79 11.62 18.47
C ALA A 375 11.72 11.78 17.26
N ASP A 376 12.41 10.70 16.87
CA ASP A 376 13.28 10.69 15.68
C ASP A 376 12.47 10.78 14.38
N LEU A 377 11.31 10.12 14.31
CA LEU A 377 10.41 10.17 13.15
C LEU A 377 9.88 11.60 12.94
N VAL A 378 9.43 12.25 14.00
CA VAL A 378 8.97 13.65 13.97
C VAL A 378 10.11 14.58 13.56
N GLN A 379 11.28 14.45 14.19
CA GLN A 379 12.45 15.27 13.85
C GLN A 379 12.85 15.10 12.38
N PHE A 380 12.81 13.88 11.85
CA PHE A 380 13.08 13.63 10.42
C PHE A 380 12.15 14.43 9.52
N PHE A 381 10.83 14.37 9.76
CA PHE A 381 9.88 15.13 8.94
C PHE A 381 9.96 16.63 9.19
N ASP A 382 10.28 17.06 10.43
CA ASP A 382 10.47 18.48 10.72
C ASP A 382 11.66 19.07 9.95
N ASP A 383 12.73 18.30 9.80
CA ASP A 383 13.90 18.72 9.02
C ASP A 383 13.66 18.65 7.50
N ALA A 384 12.96 17.64 7.04
CA ALA A 384 12.72 17.39 5.63
C ALA A 384 11.64 18.31 5.01
N LEU A 385 10.67 18.74 5.80
CA LEU A 385 9.50 19.54 5.37
C LEU A 385 9.57 21.00 5.86
N LYS A 386 10.77 21.59 5.89
CA LYS A 386 10.99 22.98 6.28
C LYS A 386 10.36 24.00 5.33
#